data_cc211cf7fa43585076a67859ca3c17b9
#
_entry.id   cc211cf7fa43585076a67859ca3c17b9
#
_cell.length_a   1.000
_cell.length_b   1.000
_cell.length_c   1.000
_cell.angle_alpha   90.00
_cell.angle_beta   90.00
_cell.angle_gamma   90.00
#
_symmetry.space_group_name_H-M   'P 1'
#
loop_
_entity.id
_entity.type
_entity.pdbx_description
1 polymer ?
#
loop_
_entity_poly.entity_id
_entity_poly.type
_entity_poly.pdbx_seq_one_letter_code
_entity_poly.pdbx_strand_id
1 'polypeptide(L)'
;MGRQTDDVAVIDAFGARWTFDVSGLDDHLADQLLHLWDRALVEPVGDEAPPPFVVRRTQEGWVEVDGREQATDDQDVPYLVSRCLTIASIRRRSGSCVMLHAAGLATDDGGTVALVAGSGTGKTTAGRLLGRSLGYVSDETVTVEHDLTVRPYPKPLSIVTDPTAPSGKHEESPDDLGLRRAAPDLRLAAVAVLERRADADEPVLEPIGLVEAMNLALPQSSALPSVDRPLDRLARVLAIGHGPYRLTYRDVEDCVGLVTDLAHVGSGHAIGDVTWTWFDGHDHTGPETPVPEDLGPSTVVARTSFGDAVMSDGIVLLLRDWVPITLPGLAASMWLAADRPVAVSDLLAVAEDELGPHPDAEGIVVATVRTMIEEKVLHVV
;
A
#
# COMPACT_ATOMS: atom_id res chain seq x y z
N MET A 1 28.36 -38.04 -10.27
CA MET A 1 27.87 -38.28 -8.90
C MET A 1 26.94 -37.11 -8.62
N GLY A 2 25.63 -37.28 -8.95
CA GLY A 2 24.65 -36.23 -8.94
C GLY A 2 24.46 -35.73 -7.51
N ARG A 3 24.55 -34.41 -7.30
CA ARG A 3 24.01 -33.75 -6.13
C ARG A 3 22.49 -33.94 -6.19
N GLN A 4 21.94 -34.58 -5.20
CA GLN A 4 20.53 -34.44 -4.83
C GLN A 4 20.39 -33.05 -4.19
N THR A 5 20.37 -31.99 -5.01
CA THR A 5 19.81 -30.71 -4.58
C THR A 5 18.32 -30.92 -4.56
N ASP A 6 17.67 -30.64 -3.44
CA ASP A 6 16.24 -30.67 -3.36
C ASP A 6 15.73 -29.52 -4.26
N ASP A 7 15.41 -29.81 -5.54
CA ASP A 7 14.84 -28.89 -6.52
C ASP A 7 13.41 -28.46 -6.12
N VAL A 8 13.02 -28.78 -4.90
CA VAL A 8 11.76 -28.42 -4.27
C VAL A 8 12.05 -27.85 -2.88
N ALA A 9 11.69 -26.60 -2.67
CA ALA A 9 11.88 -25.87 -1.42
C ALA A 9 10.58 -25.20 -0.97
N VAL A 10 10.53 -24.66 0.23
CA VAL A 10 9.39 -23.84 0.69
C VAL A 10 9.81 -22.37 0.71
N ILE A 11 9.07 -21.54 -0.01
CA ILE A 11 9.20 -20.08 0.04
C ILE A 11 8.11 -19.48 0.91
N ASP A 12 8.46 -18.53 1.78
CA ASP A 12 7.52 -17.64 2.47
C ASP A 12 7.55 -16.25 1.81
N ALA A 13 6.50 -15.92 1.09
CA ALA A 13 6.30 -14.60 0.51
C ALA A 13 5.29 -13.83 1.39
N PHE A 14 5.79 -13.00 2.28
CA PHE A 14 5.02 -12.19 3.24
C PHE A 14 3.86 -12.93 3.93
N GLY A 15 4.12 -14.17 4.38
CA GLY A 15 3.14 -15.03 5.08
C GLY A 15 2.32 -15.94 4.15
N ALA A 16 2.49 -15.85 2.83
CA ALA A 16 1.99 -16.83 1.88
C ALA A 16 3.09 -17.87 1.58
N ARG A 17 2.93 -19.09 2.07
CA ARG A 17 3.91 -20.17 1.83
C ARG A 17 3.58 -20.95 0.58
N TRP A 18 4.62 -21.30 -0.18
CA TRP A 18 4.53 -22.04 -1.43
C TRP A 18 5.56 -23.15 -1.47
N THR A 19 5.19 -24.31 -1.98
CA THR A 19 6.15 -25.33 -2.40
C THR A 19 6.75 -24.88 -3.73
N PHE A 20 7.95 -24.32 -3.69
CA PHE A 20 8.67 -23.82 -4.86
C PHE A 20 9.34 -24.98 -5.58
N ASP A 21 8.78 -25.37 -6.71
CA ASP A 21 9.19 -26.53 -7.49
C ASP A 21 9.87 -26.06 -8.78
N VAL A 22 11.17 -26.24 -8.85
CA VAL A 22 12.03 -25.94 -10.01
C VAL A 22 12.61 -27.22 -10.65
N SER A 23 12.15 -28.40 -10.23
CA SER A 23 12.62 -29.69 -10.68
C SER A 23 12.44 -29.96 -12.20
N GLY A 24 11.58 -29.18 -12.84
CA GLY A 24 11.34 -29.19 -14.28
C GLY A 24 12.31 -28.35 -15.11
N LEU A 25 13.36 -27.75 -14.49
CA LEU A 25 14.37 -26.91 -15.14
C LEU A 25 15.70 -27.69 -15.29
N ASP A 26 16.65 -27.13 -16.03
CA ASP A 26 18.02 -27.55 -15.97
C ASP A 26 18.72 -27.07 -14.70
N ASP A 27 19.78 -27.75 -14.27
CA ASP A 27 20.49 -27.50 -13.00
C ASP A 27 20.95 -26.05 -12.88
N HIS A 28 21.37 -25.42 -13.98
CA HIS A 28 21.89 -24.04 -13.95
C HIS A 28 20.81 -23.04 -13.61
N LEU A 29 19.65 -23.09 -14.27
CA LEU A 29 18.53 -22.18 -14.04
C LEU A 29 17.86 -22.48 -12.68
N ALA A 30 17.76 -23.74 -12.28
CA ALA A 30 17.25 -24.13 -10.96
C ALA A 30 18.12 -23.57 -9.83
N ASP A 31 19.45 -23.78 -9.89
CA ASP A 31 20.42 -23.25 -8.92
C ASP A 31 20.36 -21.71 -8.88
N GLN A 32 20.24 -21.04 -10.02
CA GLN A 32 20.10 -19.58 -10.09
C GLN A 32 18.84 -19.10 -9.36
N LEU A 33 17.70 -19.73 -9.59
CA LEU A 33 16.44 -19.33 -8.93
C LEU A 33 16.49 -19.59 -7.42
N LEU A 34 17.01 -20.72 -6.98
CA LEU A 34 17.17 -21.04 -5.56
C LEU A 34 18.13 -20.06 -4.87
N HIS A 35 19.23 -19.68 -5.52
CA HIS A 35 20.15 -18.66 -5.00
C HIS A 35 19.49 -17.29 -4.89
N LEU A 36 18.75 -16.83 -5.90
CA LEU A 36 18.05 -15.56 -5.88
C LEU A 36 17.05 -15.48 -4.72
N TRP A 37 16.37 -16.58 -4.40
CA TRP A 37 15.33 -16.65 -3.40
C TRP A 37 15.79 -17.16 -2.02
N ASP A 38 17.11 -17.38 -1.81
CA ASP A 38 17.67 -17.96 -0.57
C ASP A 38 17.10 -17.37 0.71
N ARG A 39 16.94 -16.04 0.78
CA ARG A 39 16.41 -15.35 1.96
C ARG A 39 14.93 -15.58 2.24
N ALA A 40 14.17 -16.00 1.26
CA ALA A 40 12.75 -16.31 1.38
C ALA A 40 12.50 -17.81 1.60
N LEU A 41 13.52 -18.65 1.49
CA LEU A 41 13.44 -20.08 1.80
C LEU A 41 13.23 -20.28 3.29
N VAL A 42 12.30 -21.17 3.64
CA VAL A 42 11.96 -21.50 5.02
C VAL A 42 11.84 -23.01 5.20
N GLU A 43 12.08 -23.50 6.41
CA GLU A 43 11.84 -24.90 6.74
C GLU A 43 10.33 -25.22 6.62
N PRO A 44 9.98 -26.41 6.11
CA PRO A 44 8.60 -26.89 6.15
C PRO A 44 8.07 -26.94 7.58
N VAL A 45 6.86 -26.44 7.79
CA VAL A 45 6.21 -26.45 9.10
C VAL A 45 4.91 -27.23 9.02
N GLY A 46 4.80 -28.28 9.85
CA GLY A 46 3.63 -29.16 9.89
C GLY A 46 3.69 -30.28 8.82
N ASP A 47 2.64 -31.09 8.81
CA ASP A 47 2.57 -32.30 7.96
C ASP A 47 1.96 -32.00 6.57
N GLU A 48 1.34 -30.83 6.38
CA GLU A 48 0.71 -30.43 5.12
C GLU A 48 1.62 -29.54 4.30
N ALA A 49 1.95 -29.98 3.09
CA ALA A 49 2.76 -29.21 2.16
C ALA A 49 1.99 -27.98 1.67
N PRO A 50 2.62 -26.79 1.61
CA PRO A 50 2.01 -25.62 0.98
C PRO A 50 1.64 -25.90 -0.49
N PRO A 51 0.68 -25.16 -1.08
CA PRO A 51 0.35 -25.31 -2.48
C PRO A 51 1.59 -25.11 -3.37
N PRO A 52 1.67 -25.82 -4.50
CA PRO A 52 2.82 -25.73 -5.38
C PRO A 52 2.84 -24.39 -6.15
N PHE A 53 4.04 -23.86 -6.33
CA PHE A 53 4.40 -22.85 -7.32
C PHE A 53 5.45 -23.46 -8.23
N VAL A 54 5.05 -23.80 -9.46
CA VAL A 54 5.83 -24.65 -10.34
C VAL A 54 6.49 -23.82 -11.45
N VAL A 55 7.79 -24.01 -11.63
CA VAL A 55 8.55 -23.45 -12.76
C VAL A 55 9.15 -24.61 -13.54
N ARG A 56 8.80 -24.73 -14.82
CA ARG A 56 9.21 -25.89 -15.62
C ARG A 56 9.44 -25.53 -17.09
N ARG A 57 10.31 -26.29 -17.74
CA ARG A 57 10.50 -26.20 -19.18
C ARG A 57 9.42 -26.98 -19.92
N THR A 58 8.83 -26.37 -20.94
CA THR A 58 7.85 -27.02 -21.82
C THR A 58 8.54 -27.87 -22.90
N GLN A 59 7.76 -28.67 -23.62
CA GLN A 59 8.27 -29.45 -24.74
C GLN A 59 8.80 -28.60 -25.90
N GLU A 60 8.25 -27.38 -26.05
CA GLU A 60 8.68 -26.39 -27.03
C GLU A 60 9.98 -25.66 -26.62
N GLY A 61 10.48 -25.92 -25.41
CA GLY A 61 11.69 -25.31 -24.86
C GLY A 61 11.50 -24.00 -24.13
N TRP A 62 10.26 -23.49 -23.98
CA TRP A 62 9.95 -22.31 -23.17
C TRP A 62 9.90 -22.67 -21.68
N VAL A 63 10.07 -21.68 -20.82
CA VAL A 63 9.86 -21.85 -19.38
C VAL A 63 8.48 -21.32 -19.01
N GLU A 64 7.65 -22.21 -18.46
CA GLU A 64 6.33 -21.87 -17.90
C GLU A 64 6.47 -21.58 -16.41
N VAL A 65 5.89 -20.47 -15.96
CA VAL A 65 5.88 -20.04 -14.57
C VAL A 65 4.44 -20.15 -14.03
N ASP A 66 4.23 -21.07 -13.11
CA ASP A 66 2.97 -21.33 -12.38
C ASP A 66 1.73 -21.48 -13.29
N GLY A 67 1.91 -22.02 -14.51
CA GLY A 67 0.85 -22.18 -15.49
C GLY A 67 0.23 -20.88 -16.01
N ARG A 68 0.88 -19.73 -15.77
CA ARG A 68 0.31 -18.39 -16.04
C ARG A 68 1.05 -17.60 -17.09
N GLU A 69 2.36 -17.66 -17.05
CA GLU A 69 3.23 -16.91 -17.96
C GLU A 69 4.32 -17.80 -18.51
N GLN A 70 4.89 -17.41 -19.66
CA GLN A 70 5.94 -18.13 -20.33
C GLN A 70 7.08 -17.19 -20.72
N ALA A 71 8.32 -17.64 -20.50
CA ALA A 71 9.53 -17.00 -20.96
C ALA A 71 10.12 -17.79 -22.13
N THR A 72 10.47 -17.08 -23.20
CA THR A 72 11.19 -17.64 -24.35
C THR A 72 12.71 -17.51 -24.20
N ASP A 73 13.17 -16.63 -23.29
CA ASP A 73 14.56 -16.42 -22.92
C ASP A 73 14.73 -16.71 -21.41
N ASP A 74 15.73 -17.51 -21.06
CA ASP A 74 16.03 -17.86 -19.69
C ASP A 74 16.41 -16.63 -18.84
N GLN A 75 16.91 -15.55 -19.45
CA GLN A 75 17.21 -14.29 -18.77
C GLN A 75 15.96 -13.59 -18.21
N ASP A 76 14.80 -13.82 -18.79
CA ASP A 76 13.53 -13.24 -18.34
C ASP A 76 12.86 -14.06 -17.21
N VAL A 77 13.27 -15.32 -17.02
CA VAL A 77 12.65 -16.24 -16.04
C VAL A 77 12.70 -15.71 -14.62
N PRO A 78 13.83 -15.20 -14.08
CA PRO A 78 13.88 -14.69 -12.71
C PRO A 78 12.86 -13.57 -12.46
N TYR A 79 12.72 -12.62 -13.39
CA TYR A 79 11.75 -11.53 -13.29
C TYR A 79 10.30 -12.05 -13.32
N LEU A 80 10.00 -13.01 -14.22
CA LEU A 80 8.66 -13.59 -14.29
C LEU A 80 8.31 -14.37 -13.02
N VAL A 81 9.26 -15.11 -12.44
CA VAL A 81 9.08 -15.79 -11.15
C VAL A 81 8.76 -14.78 -10.05
N SER A 82 9.54 -13.71 -9.92
CA SER A 82 9.29 -12.64 -8.94
C SER A 82 7.89 -12.04 -9.10
N ARG A 83 7.51 -11.70 -10.32
CA ARG A 83 6.20 -11.12 -10.64
C ARG A 83 5.05 -12.08 -10.35
N CYS A 84 5.13 -13.33 -10.83
CA CYS A 84 4.06 -14.32 -10.66
C CYS A 84 3.89 -14.70 -9.19
N LEU A 85 4.99 -14.91 -8.45
CA LEU A 85 4.95 -15.25 -7.03
C LEU A 85 4.37 -14.11 -6.18
N THR A 86 4.75 -12.86 -6.47
CA THR A 86 4.18 -11.68 -5.81
C THR A 86 2.66 -11.62 -6.02
N ILE A 87 2.20 -11.73 -7.28
CA ILE A 87 0.76 -11.66 -7.60
C ILE A 87 -0.01 -12.82 -6.96
N ALA A 88 0.53 -14.05 -7.00
CA ALA A 88 -0.08 -15.22 -6.38
C ALA A 88 -0.21 -15.03 -4.87
N SER A 89 0.83 -14.49 -4.22
CA SER A 89 0.88 -14.25 -2.78
C SER A 89 -0.06 -13.12 -2.35
N ILE A 90 -0.15 -12.01 -3.11
CA ILE A 90 -1.16 -10.95 -2.89
C ILE A 90 -2.57 -11.53 -2.92
N ARG A 91 -2.90 -12.34 -3.92
CA ARG A 91 -4.22 -12.99 -4.03
C ARG A 91 -4.51 -13.89 -2.83
N ARG A 92 -3.53 -14.67 -2.38
CA ARG A 92 -3.67 -15.58 -1.25
C ARG A 92 -3.82 -14.85 0.08
N ARG A 93 -3.20 -13.67 0.21
CA ARG A 93 -3.26 -12.82 1.41
C ARG A 93 -4.38 -11.79 1.37
N SER A 94 -5.12 -11.71 0.26
CA SER A 94 -6.25 -10.78 0.10
C SER A 94 -7.25 -10.91 1.25
N GLY A 95 -7.66 -9.79 1.83
CA GLY A 95 -8.59 -9.71 2.95
C GLY A 95 -7.99 -9.95 4.35
N SER A 96 -6.75 -10.44 4.46
CA SER A 96 -6.17 -10.82 5.74
C SER A 96 -5.25 -9.75 6.38
N CYS A 97 -4.76 -8.81 5.60
CA CYS A 97 -3.74 -7.83 6.00
C CYS A 97 -3.76 -6.61 5.10
N VAL A 98 -3.10 -5.53 5.52
CA VAL A 98 -2.80 -4.38 4.66
C VAL A 98 -1.49 -4.64 3.92
N MET A 99 -1.50 -4.51 2.61
CA MET A 99 -0.33 -4.69 1.75
C MET A 99 -0.03 -3.38 1.03
N LEU A 100 1.11 -2.77 1.36
CA LEU A 100 1.58 -1.51 0.78
C LEU A 100 2.67 -1.76 -0.25
N HIS A 101 2.55 -1.18 -1.42
CA HIS A 101 3.63 -1.12 -2.41
C HIS A 101 4.70 -0.13 -1.93
N ALA A 102 5.64 -0.65 -1.15
CA ALA A 102 6.60 0.12 -0.37
C ALA A 102 7.95 -0.60 -0.27
N ALA A 103 9.00 0.17 0.01
CA ALA A 103 10.23 -0.40 0.54
C ALA A 103 10.11 -0.53 2.07
N GLY A 104 10.44 -1.70 2.60
CA GLY A 104 10.46 -2.00 4.03
C GLY A 104 11.90 -2.15 4.53
N LEU A 105 12.22 -1.43 5.59
CA LEU A 105 13.54 -1.44 6.22
C LEU A 105 13.38 -1.54 7.74
N ALA A 106 14.22 -2.30 8.39
CA ALA A 106 14.11 -2.56 9.82
C ALA A 106 15.42 -2.31 10.58
N THR A 107 15.29 -1.89 11.81
CA THR A 107 16.39 -1.86 12.79
C THR A 107 16.63 -3.25 13.38
N ASP A 108 17.72 -3.42 14.12
CA ASP A 108 18.11 -4.71 14.72
C ASP A 108 17.12 -5.20 15.79
N ASP A 109 16.35 -4.29 16.40
CA ASP A 109 15.28 -4.57 17.35
C ASP A 109 13.92 -4.86 16.68
N GLY A 110 13.86 -4.84 15.35
CA GLY A 110 12.67 -5.20 14.55
C GLY A 110 11.72 -4.04 14.24
N GLY A 111 12.02 -2.81 14.69
CA GLY A 111 11.25 -1.63 14.29
C GLY A 111 11.32 -1.43 12.78
N THR A 112 10.19 -1.48 12.08
CA THR A 112 10.12 -1.47 10.62
C THR A 112 9.49 -0.18 10.11
N VAL A 113 10.14 0.47 9.15
CA VAL A 113 9.59 1.62 8.42
C VAL A 113 9.15 1.17 7.04
N ALA A 114 7.92 1.53 6.66
CA ALA A 114 7.41 1.37 5.29
C ALA A 114 7.55 2.69 4.53
N LEU A 115 8.34 2.68 3.47
CA LEU A 115 8.57 3.82 2.58
C LEU A 115 7.68 3.68 1.35
N VAL A 116 6.53 4.34 1.38
CA VAL A 116 5.49 4.27 0.33
C VAL A 116 5.82 5.25 -0.78
N ALA A 117 5.71 4.82 -2.02
CA ALA A 117 5.89 5.71 -3.16
C ALA A 117 5.25 5.14 -4.44
N GLY A 118 4.93 5.99 -5.40
CA GLY A 118 4.47 5.59 -6.72
C GLY A 118 5.47 4.72 -7.48
N SER A 119 5.05 4.10 -8.57
CA SER A 119 5.97 3.36 -9.45
C SER A 119 7.01 4.32 -10.06
N GLY A 120 8.28 3.88 -10.13
CA GLY A 120 9.37 4.68 -10.70
C GLY A 120 9.95 5.77 -9.79
N THR A 121 9.46 5.95 -8.56
CA THR A 121 9.95 6.99 -7.64
C THR A 121 11.15 6.58 -6.78
N GLY A 122 11.73 5.39 -7.00
CA GLY A 122 12.98 5.00 -6.38
C GLY A 122 12.88 4.05 -5.19
N LYS A 123 11.75 3.34 -4.96
CA LYS A 123 11.61 2.34 -3.87
C LYS A 123 12.71 1.26 -3.90
N THR A 124 12.95 0.64 -5.06
CA THR A 124 14.02 -0.37 -5.19
C THR A 124 15.40 0.25 -4.91
N THR A 125 15.62 1.49 -5.31
CA THR A 125 16.86 2.23 -4.98
C THR A 125 16.95 2.45 -3.48
N ALA A 126 15.87 2.86 -2.81
CA ALA A 126 15.82 3.03 -1.37
C ALA A 126 16.08 1.69 -0.65
N GLY A 127 15.38 0.62 -1.03
CA GLY A 127 15.58 -0.73 -0.49
C GLY A 127 17.03 -1.19 -0.63
N ARG A 128 17.64 -0.95 -1.81
CA ARG A 128 19.03 -1.34 -2.10
C ARG A 128 20.06 -0.53 -1.31
N LEU A 129 19.92 0.78 -1.24
CA LEU A 129 20.94 1.65 -0.64
C LEU A 129 20.82 1.69 0.88
N LEU A 130 19.61 1.91 1.42
CA LEU A 130 19.37 1.91 2.86
C LEU A 130 19.46 0.51 3.46
N GLY A 131 19.12 -0.54 2.72
CA GLY A 131 19.20 -1.94 3.13
C GLY A 131 20.64 -2.44 3.40
N ARG A 132 21.67 -1.66 3.05
CA ARG A 132 23.05 -1.94 3.45
C ARG A 132 23.34 -1.54 4.90
N SER A 133 22.57 -0.60 5.44
CA SER A 133 22.70 -0.10 6.81
C SER A 133 21.60 -0.61 7.73
N LEU A 134 20.39 -0.82 7.19
CA LEU A 134 19.21 -1.34 7.86
C LEU A 134 18.88 -2.74 7.33
N GLY A 135 18.13 -3.54 8.11
CA GLY A 135 17.65 -4.84 7.68
C GLY A 135 16.68 -4.70 6.49
N TYR A 136 16.98 -5.37 5.39
CA TYR A 136 16.12 -5.39 4.19
C TYR A 136 14.90 -6.28 4.42
N VAL A 137 13.71 -5.69 4.39
CA VAL A 137 12.42 -6.37 4.55
C VAL A 137 11.78 -6.65 3.19
N SER A 138 11.71 -5.65 2.33
CA SER A 138 11.16 -5.73 0.96
C SER A 138 11.47 -4.45 0.19
N ASP A 139 11.45 -4.49 -1.15
CA ASP A 139 11.44 -3.31 -2.02
C ASP A 139 10.14 -3.18 -2.84
N GLU A 140 9.17 -4.07 -2.60
CA GLU A 140 7.95 -4.15 -3.39
C GLU A 140 6.67 -4.18 -2.56
N THR A 141 6.55 -5.11 -1.60
CA THR A 141 5.34 -5.28 -0.80
C THR A 141 5.68 -5.37 0.68
N VAL A 142 5.26 -4.38 1.45
CA VAL A 142 5.29 -4.41 2.91
C VAL A 142 3.90 -4.83 3.40
N THR A 143 3.84 -5.97 4.08
CA THR A 143 2.60 -6.55 4.59
C THR A 143 2.49 -6.33 6.08
N VAL A 144 1.37 -5.72 6.49
CA VAL A 144 1.09 -5.36 7.88
C VAL A 144 -0.14 -6.13 8.37
N GLU A 145 0.06 -6.97 9.36
CA GLU A 145 -1.00 -7.74 10.02
C GLU A 145 -1.89 -6.85 10.90
N HIS A 146 -2.98 -7.42 11.43
CA HIS A 146 -3.89 -6.70 12.32
C HIS A 146 -3.25 -6.19 13.61
N ASP A 147 -2.24 -6.90 14.11
CA ASP A 147 -1.48 -6.58 15.32
C ASP A 147 -0.23 -5.74 15.04
N LEU A 148 -0.11 -5.20 13.82
CA LEU A 148 1.02 -4.43 13.32
C LEU A 148 2.32 -5.23 13.13
N THR A 149 2.26 -6.56 13.22
CA THR A 149 3.38 -7.42 12.78
C THR A 149 3.61 -7.24 11.29
N VAL A 150 4.88 -7.12 10.89
CA VAL A 150 5.28 -7.06 9.49
C VAL A 150 5.77 -8.45 9.05
N ARG A 151 5.29 -8.93 7.90
CA ARG A 151 5.78 -10.16 7.30
C ARG A 151 6.85 -9.83 6.27
N PRO A 152 8.08 -10.33 6.42
CA PRO A 152 9.15 -10.03 5.48
C PRO A 152 8.89 -10.61 4.10
N TYR A 153 9.39 -9.91 3.09
CA TYR A 153 9.43 -10.37 1.71
C TYR A 153 10.79 -10.04 1.09
N PRO A 154 11.86 -10.72 1.50
CA PRO A 154 13.21 -10.45 1.03
C PRO A 154 13.45 -11.10 -0.34
N LYS A 155 12.60 -10.76 -1.31
CA LYS A 155 12.71 -11.22 -2.69
C LYS A 155 13.95 -10.66 -3.39
N PRO A 156 14.36 -11.22 -4.52
CA PRO A 156 15.35 -10.60 -5.41
C PRO A 156 14.93 -9.19 -5.81
N LEU A 157 15.89 -8.28 -5.95
CA LEU A 157 15.62 -6.91 -6.37
C LEU A 157 15.65 -6.81 -7.90
N SER A 158 14.59 -6.23 -8.46
CA SER A 158 14.50 -5.95 -9.90
C SER A 158 15.26 -4.68 -10.25
N ILE A 159 16.47 -4.80 -10.78
CA ILE A 159 17.33 -3.68 -11.16
C ILE A 159 17.16 -3.37 -12.64
N VAL A 160 16.86 -2.12 -12.97
CA VAL A 160 16.76 -1.66 -14.35
C VAL A 160 18.17 -1.51 -14.91
N THR A 161 18.54 -2.35 -15.89
CA THR A 161 19.83 -2.31 -16.58
C THR A 161 19.73 -1.65 -17.93
N ASP A 162 18.61 -1.83 -18.64
CA ASP A 162 18.31 -1.19 -19.91
C ASP A 162 16.85 -0.69 -19.93
N PRO A 163 16.61 0.61 -19.77
CA PRO A 163 15.25 1.16 -19.79
C PRO A 163 14.58 1.08 -21.17
N THR A 164 15.32 0.71 -22.23
CA THR A 164 14.80 0.59 -23.61
C THR A 164 14.38 -0.84 -23.97
N ALA A 165 14.82 -1.86 -23.20
CA ALA A 165 14.47 -3.25 -23.43
C ALA A 165 13.08 -3.58 -22.83
N PRO A 166 12.28 -4.46 -23.44
CA PRO A 166 10.95 -4.82 -22.98
C PRO A 166 10.90 -5.37 -21.55
N SER A 167 11.83 -6.22 -21.13
CA SER A 167 12.03 -6.64 -19.76
C SER A 167 12.97 -5.70 -19.01
N GLY A 168 14.07 -5.29 -19.61
CA GLY A 168 15.02 -4.27 -19.14
C GLY A 168 15.48 -4.34 -17.70
N LYS A 169 15.09 -5.43 -17.01
CA LYS A 169 15.29 -5.66 -15.59
C LYS A 169 16.09 -6.94 -15.39
N HIS A 170 17.00 -6.88 -14.44
CA HIS A 170 17.75 -8.02 -13.96
C HIS A 170 17.45 -8.22 -12.47
N GLU A 171 17.24 -9.48 -12.07
CA GLU A 171 16.99 -9.84 -10.67
C GLU A 171 18.33 -10.12 -9.99
N GLU A 172 18.56 -9.47 -8.84
CA GLU A 172 19.76 -9.68 -8.04
C GLU A 172 19.40 -10.12 -6.62
N SER A 173 20.17 -11.10 -6.11
CA SER A 173 20.01 -11.57 -4.74
C SER A 173 20.30 -10.45 -3.74
N PRO A 174 19.49 -10.30 -2.67
CA PRO A 174 19.81 -9.39 -1.58
C PRO A 174 21.19 -9.66 -0.94
N ASP A 175 21.67 -10.92 -0.94
CA ASP A 175 22.99 -11.28 -0.42
C ASP A 175 24.11 -10.78 -1.34
N ASP A 176 23.96 -10.92 -2.66
CA ASP A 176 24.94 -10.43 -3.65
C ASP A 176 25.04 -8.89 -3.62
N LEU A 177 23.95 -8.20 -3.30
CA LEU A 177 23.91 -6.74 -3.12
C LEU A 177 24.47 -6.28 -1.76
N GLY A 178 24.85 -7.21 -0.87
CA GLY A 178 25.36 -6.92 0.46
C GLY A 178 24.33 -6.28 1.39
N LEU A 179 23.03 -6.60 1.20
CA LEU A 179 21.98 -6.08 2.06
C LEU A 179 21.99 -6.79 3.41
N ARG A 180 21.68 -6.08 4.49
CA ARG A 180 21.57 -6.69 5.82
C ARG A 180 20.31 -7.53 5.92
N ARG A 181 20.38 -8.64 6.64
CA ARG A 181 19.19 -9.44 6.98
C ARG A 181 18.36 -8.69 8.02
N ALA A 182 17.04 -8.72 7.85
CA ALA A 182 16.12 -8.15 8.84
C ALA A 182 16.08 -9.01 10.12
N ALA A 183 15.67 -8.40 11.24
CA ALA A 183 15.39 -9.12 12.47
C ALA A 183 14.25 -10.16 12.26
N PRO A 184 14.18 -11.23 13.07
CA PRO A 184 13.15 -12.27 12.92
C PRO A 184 11.75 -11.77 13.30
N ASP A 185 11.66 -10.87 14.28
CA ASP A 185 10.41 -10.31 14.78
C ASP A 185 10.29 -8.86 14.32
N LEU A 186 9.42 -8.62 13.33
CA LEU A 186 9.24 -7.31 12.72
C LEU A 186 7.92 -6.70 13.12
N ARG A 187 7.96 -5.42 13.51
CA ARG A 187 6.77 -4.63 13.81
C ARG A 187 6.82 -3.29 13.11
N LEU A 188 5.68 -2.88 12.55
CA LEU A 188 5.58 -1.56 11.95
C LEU A 188 5.82 -0.48 13.02
N ALA A 189 6.80 0.37 12.76
CA ALA A 189 7.15 1.51 13.60
C ALA A 189 6.63 2.82 13.01
N ALA A 190 6.71 2.97 11.69
CA ALA A 190 6.21 4.16 11.00
C ALA A 190 5.99 3.92 9.51
N VAL A 191 5.22 4.83 8.90
CA VAL A 191 5.04 4.91 7.44
C VAL A 191 5.47 6.30 6.97
N ALA A 192 6.30 6.36 5.94
CA ALA A 192 6.65 7.60 5.27
C ALA A 192 6.38 7.52 3.77
N VAL A 193 5.81 8.61 3.23
CA VAL A 193 5.65 8.78 1.78
C VAL A 193 6.92 9.40 1.24
N LEU A 194 7.52 8.78 0.23
CA LEU A 194 8.73 9.28 -0.40
C LEU A 194 8.40 10.36 -1.44
N GLU A 195 9.11 11.48 -1.34
CA GLU A 195 9.09 12.55 -2.32
C GLU A 195 10.51 12.90 -2.76
N ARG A 196 10.91 12.46 -3.96
CA ARG A 196 12.21 12.80 -4.52
C ARG A 196 12.16 14.15 -5.20
N ARG A 197 13.02 15.08 -4.76
CA ARG A 197 13.15 16.43 -5.32
C ARG A 197 14.58 16.74 -5.67
N ALA A 198 14.83 17.10 -6.93
CA ALA A 198 16.19 17.42 -7.40
C ALA A 198 16.77 18.70 -6.77
N ASP A 199 15.91 19.58 -6.28
CA ASP A 199 16.24 20.86 -5.62
C ASP A 199 16.30 20.76 -4.09
N ALA A 200 16.16 19.58 -3.50
CA ALA A 200 16.31 19.40 -2.06
C ALA A 200 17.82 19.50 -1.69
N ASP A 201 18.12 20.37 -0.74
CA ASP A 201 19.50 20.54 -0.23
C ASP A 201 19.84 19.43 0.78
N GLU A 202 18.92 19.14 1.71
CA GLU A 202 19.05 18.12 2.74
C GLU A 202 17.74 17.29 2.81
N PRO A 203 17.80 16.03 3.26
CA PRO A 203 16.59 15.26 3.47
C PRO A 203 15.78 15.83 4.64
N VAL A 204 14.47 15.95 4.45
CA VAL A 204 13.54 16.48 5.44
C VAL A 204 12.44 15.44 5.68
N LEU A 205 12.18 15.15 6.96
CA LEU A 205 11.07 14.34 7.43
C LEU A 205 10.05 15.25 8.11
N GLU A 206 8.85 15.33 7.56
CA GLU A 206 7.77 16.14 8.10
C GLU A 206 6.49 15.33 8.31
N PRO A 207 5.72 15.56 9.39
CA PRO A 207 4.41 14.95 9.54
C PRO A 207 3.44 15.52 8.49
N ILE A 208 2.54 14.67 7.98
CA ILE A 208 1.46 15.07 7.07
C ILE A 208 0.11 14.64 7.63
N GLY A 209 -0.97 15.26 7.15
CA GLY A 209 -2.33 14.92 7.56
C GLY A 209 -2.68 13.47 7.20
N LEU A 210 -3.50 12.81 8.06
CA LEU A 210 -3.86 11.41 7.86
C LEU A 210 -4.58 11.19 6.52
N VAL A 211 -5.56 12.05 6.19
CA VAL A 211 -6.31 11.93 4.92
C VAL A 211 -5.41 12.16 3.71
N GLU A 212 -4.45 13.10 3.82
CA GLU A 212 -3.44 13.30 2.77
C GLU A 212 -2.61 12.04 2.54
N ALA A 213 -2.09 11.46 3.62
CA ALA A 213 -1.32 10.21 3.54
C ALA A 213 -2.15 9.04 3.00
N MET A 214 -3.43 8.96 3.38
CA MET A 214 -4.35 7.94 2.85
C MET A 214 -4.53 8.08 1.35
N ASN A 215 -4.74 9.28 0.84
CA ASN A 215 -4.86 9.54 -0.60
C ASN A 215 -3.59 9.14 -1.38
N LEU A 216 -2.42 9.32 -0.78
CA LEU A 216 -1.13 8.92 -1.37
C LEU A 216 -0.90 7.39 -1.28
N ALA A 217 -1.37 6.74 -0.22
CA ALA A 217 -1.16 5.32 0.03
C ALA A 217 -2.22 4.42 -0.66
N LEU A 218 -3.46 4.89 -0.85
CA LEU A 218 -4.53 4.12 -1.48
C LEU A 218 -4.13 3.54 -2.85
N PRO A 219 -3.58 4.32 -3.79
CA PRO A 219 -3.14 3.79 -5.09
C PRO A 219 -1.95 2.83 -4.97
N GLN A 220 -1.27 2.82 -3.83
CA GLN A 220 -0.14 1.96 -3.51
C GLN A 220 -0.53 0.77 -2.62
N SER A 221 -1.82 0.52 -2.44
CA SER A 221 -2.33 -0.58 -1.63
C SER A 221 -2.82 -1.72 -2.51
N SER A 222 -2.38 -2.94 -2.21
CA SER A 222 -2.81 -4.14 -2.94
C SER A 222 -3.96 -4.82 -2.21
N ALA A 223 -5.03 -5.15 -2.93
CA ALA A 223 -6.21 -5.89 -2.42
C ALA A 223 -6.87 -5.26 -1.17
N LEU A 224 -6.65 -3.98 -0.91
CA LEU A 224 -7.23 -3.27 0.23
C LEU A 224 -8.77 -3.36 0.28
N PRO A 225 -9.52 -3.28 -0.85
CA PRO A 225 -10.96 -3.46 -0.86
C PRO A 225 -11.47 -4.79 -0.30
N SER A 226 -10.63 -5.80 -0.23
CA SER A 226 -10.99 -7.11 0.35
C SER A 226 -10.82 -7.18 1.87
N VAL A 227 -10.20 -6.16 2.47
CA VAL A 227 -9.97 -6.07 3.91
C VAL A 227 -11.24 -5.55 4.59
N ASP A 228 -11.58 -6.11 5.74
CA ASP A 228 -12.65 -5.55 6.58
C ASP A 228 -12.29 -4.15 7.06
N ARG A 229 -13.19 -3.17 6.89
CA ARG A 229 -12.98 -1.75 7.22
C ARG A 229 -11.70 -1.18 6.59
N PRO A 230 -11.60 -1.16 5.25
CA PRO A 230 -10.35 -0.88 4.56
C PRO A 230 -9.74 0.47 4.90
N LEU A 231 -10.54 1.54 5.04
CA LEU A 231 -10.03 2.87 5.40
C LEU A 231 -9.62 2.95 6.88
N ASP A 232 -10.38 2.36 7.80
CA ASP A 232 -9.99 2.28 9.22
C ASP A 232 -8.69 1.52 9.41
N ARG A 233 -8.53 0.40 8.67
CA ARG A 233 -7.30 -0.38 8.69
C ARG A 233 -6.11 0.38 8.13
N LEU A 234 -6.29 1.07 7.02
CA LEU A 234 -5.25 1.91 6.43
C LEU A 234 -4.89 3.07 7.37
N ALA A 235 -5.89 3.75 7.95
CA ALA A 235 -5.67 4.82 8.92
C ALA A 235 -4.84 4.35 10.11
N ARG A 236 -5.16 3.18 10.67
CA ARG A 236 -4.40 2.58 11.78
C ARG A 236 -2.94 2.28 11.41
N VAL A 237 -2.69 1.78 10.21
CA VAL A 237 -1.33 1.52 9.71
C VAL A 237 -0.56 2.82 9.52
N LEU A 238 -1.20 3.87 8.98
CA LEU A 238 -0.55 5.16 8.72
C LEU A 238 -0.32 5.98 9.99
N ALA A 239 -1.20 5.86 11.00
CA ALA A 239 -1.13 6.64 12.24
C ALA A 239 -0.12 6.09 13.26
N ILE A 240 0.57 4.96 12.97
CA ILE A 240 1.58 4.40 13.88
C ILE A 240 2.77 5.37 14.03
N GLY A 241 3.42 5.35 15.20
CA GLY A 241 4.64 6.12 15.43
C GLY A 241 4.47 7.64 15.37
N HIS A 242 3.35 8.17 15.88
CA HIS A 242 2.96 9.59 15.90
C HIS A 242 2.53 10.17 14.54
N GLY A 243 2.19 9.32 13.58
CA GLY A 243 1.50 9.75 12.38
C GLY A 243 2.21 9.36 11.09
N PRO A 244 1.58 9.61 9.94
CA PRO A 244 2.24 9.48 8.68
C PRO A 244 3.21 10.63 8.43
N TYR A 245 4.29 10.33 7.71
CA TYR A 245 5.33 11.29 7.39
C TYR A 245 5.51 11.42 5.89
N ARG A 246 6.04 12.58 5.46
CA ARG A 246 6.66 12.76 4.15
C ARG A 246 8.17 12.83 4.33
N LEU A 247 8.91 12.03 3.54
CA LEU A 247 10.35 12.09 3.45
C LEU A 247 10.75 12.70 2.11
N THR A 248 11.12 13.98 2.13
CA THR A 248 11.61 14.71 0.96
C THR A 248 13.12 14.61 0.89
N TYR A 249 13.65 14.23 -0.26
CA TYR A 249 15.09 14.01 -0.43
C TYR A 249 15.54 14.19 -1.89
N ARG A 250 16.83 14.41 -2.10
CA ARG A 250 17.48 14.32 -3.41
C ARG A 250 18.13 12.97 -3.62
N ASP A 251 19.00 12.59 -2.71
CA ASP A 251 19.75 11.34 -2.70
C ASP A 251 19.36 10.51 -1.47
N VAL A 252 18.85 9.29 -1.72
CA VAL A 252 18.22 8.50 -0.65
C VAL A 252 19.24 7.98 0.39
N GLU A 253 20.51 7.89 0.01
CA GLU A 253 21.60 7.50 0.92
C GLU A 253 21.72 8.44 2.13
N ASP A 254 21.39 9.71 1.95
CA ASP A 254 21.45 10.71 3.03
C ASP A 254 20.31 10.52 4.05
N CYS A 255 19.31 9.67 3.74
CA CYS A 255 18.15 9.43 4.60
C CYS A 255 18.37 8.37 5.69
N VAL A 256 19.52 7.67 5.71
CA VAL A 256 19.75 6.55 6.65
C VAL A 256 19.46 6.94 8.10
N GLY A 257 19.96 8.09 8.55
CA GLY A 257 19.75 8.59 9.93
C GLY A 257 18.26 8.79 10.23
N LEU A 258 17.56 9.55 9.37
CA LEU A 258 16.13 9.84 9.56
C LEU A 258 15.26 8.57 9.56
N VAL A 259 15.55 7.62 8.68
CA VAL A 259 14.79 6.34 8.62
C VAL A 259 15.09 5.48 9.85
N THR A 260 16.35 5.50 10.36
CA THR A 260 16.73 4.80 11.58
C THR A 260 16.01 5.39 12.80
N ASP A 261 16.02 6.71 12.94
CA ASP A 261 15.34 7.40 14.05
C ASP A 261 13.83 7.12 14.01
N LEU A 262 13.23 7.17 12.83
CA LEU A 262 11.81 6.89 12.64
C LEU A 262 11.43 5.44 13.03
N ALA A 263 12.30 4.47 12.76
CA ALA A 263 12.12 3.09 13.19
C ALA A 263 12.14 2.92 14.71
N HIS A 264 12.96 3.70 15.41
CA HIS A 264 13.05 3.66 16.89
C HIS A 264 11.86 4.37 17.57
N VAL A 265 11.41 5.52 17.06
CA VAL A 265 10.29 6.28 17.65
C VAL A 265 9.01 5.46 17.69
N GLY A 266 8.74 4.67 16.64
CA GLY A 266 7.54 3.84 16.56
C GLY A 266 7.59 2.53 17.36
N SER A 267 8.73 2.13 17.89
CA SER A 267 8.88 0.86 18.62
C SER A 267 8.03 0.75 19.90
N GLY A 268 7.49 1.88 20.40
CA GLY A 268 6.60 1.95 21.56
C GLY A 268 5.14 1.52 21.33
N HIS A 269 4.74 1.12 20.13
CA HIS A 269 3.38 0.63 19.79
C HIS A 269 2.24 1.65 19.98
N ALA A 270 2.55 2.91 20.23
CA ALA A 270 1.53 3.94 20.36
C ALA A 270 1.05 4.39 18.96
N ILE A 271 -0.25 4.31 18.72
CA ILE A 271 -0.90 5.20 17.76
C ILE A 271 -0.70 6.58 18.36
N GLY A 272 -0.01 7.48 17.64
CA GLY A 272 0.30 8.81 18.14
C GLY A 272 -0.96 9.66 18.38
N ASP A 273 -0.76 10.98 18.47
CA ASP A 273 -1.84 11.95 18.68
C ASP A 273 -2.80 12.08 17.47
N VAL A 274 -2.58 11.30 16.41
CA VAL A 274 -3.45 11.26 15.22
C VAL A 274 -4.76 10.57 15.55
N THR A 275 -5.84 11.31 15.47
CA THR A 275 -7.19 10.80 15.74
C THR A 275 -8.04 10.80 14.47
N TRP A 276 -8.93 9.82 14.38
CA TRP A 276 -9.92 9.76 13.31
C TRP A 276 -11.24 9.19 13.80
N THR A 277 -12.31 9.52 13.10
CA THR A 277 -13.61 8.90 13.24
C THR A 277 -13.86 8.02 12.03
N TRP A 278 -14.22 6.78 12.26
CA TRP A 278 -14.63 5.84 11.21
C TRP A 278 -16.15 5.81 11.10
N PHE A 279 -16.67 5.72 9.88
CA PHE A 279 -18.08 5.59 9.56
C PHE A 279 -18.30 4.30 8.79
N ASP A 280 -19.18 3.44 9.32
CA ASP A 280 -19.58 2.19 8.71
C ASP A 280 -20.58 2.48 7.58
N GLY A 281 -20.18 2.17 6.37
CA GLY A 281 -21.04 2.19 5.19
C GLY A 281 -21.34 0.76 4.78
N HIS A 282 -22.59 0.45 4.51
CA HIS A 282 -23.01 -0.92 4.24
C HIS A 282 -23.21 -1.21 2.77
N ASP A 283 -23.23 -0.20 1.91
CA ASP A 283 -23.53 -0.34 0.49
C ASP A 283 -22.77 0.68 -0.35
N HIS A 284 -22.03 0.21 -1.32
CA HIS A 284 -21.31 1.08 -2.27
C HIS A 284 -22.26 1.67 -3.33
N THR A 285 -23.45 1.11 -3.48
CA THR A 285 -24.44 1.51 -4.48
C THR A 285 -25.59 2.24 -3.80
N GLY A 286 -25.89 3.45 -4.20
CA GLY A 286 -27.01 4.23 -3.70
C GLY A 286 -27.76 4.91 -4.82
N PRO A 287 -28.91 5.55 -4.51
CA PRO A 287 -29.66 6.26 -5.53
C PRO A 287 -28.81 7.35 -6.17
N GLU A 288 -28.77 7.34 -7.48
CA GLU A 288 -28.20 8.41 -8.28
C GLU A 288 -29.34 9.32 -8.73
N THR A 289 -29.33 10.57 -8.28
CA THR A 289 -30.31 11.55 -8.74
C THR A 289 -29.60 12.58 -9.62
N PRO A 290 -30.20 12.98 -10.74
CA PRO A 290 -29.68 14.10 -11.49
C PRO A 290 -29.75 15.37 -10.64
N VAL A 291 -28.82 16.29 -10.86
CA VAL A 291 -28.90 17.62 -10.22
C VAL A 291 -30.16 18.33 -10.72
N PRO A 292 -31.07 18.77 -9.80
CA PRO A 292 -32.24 19.52 -10.21
C PRO A 292 -31.85 20.86 -10.87
N GLU A 293 -32.61 21.27 -11.89
CA GLU A 293 -32.42 22.61 -12.48
C GLU A 293 -32.73 23.74 -11.48
N ASP A 294 -33.69 23.50 -10.59
CA ASP A 294 -34.20 24.39 -9.57
C ASP A 294 -33.63 24.09 -8.17
N LEU A 295 -32.41 23.59 -8.08
CA LEU A 295 -31.74 23.37 -6.80
C LEU A 295 -31.69 24.65 -5.98
N GLY A 296 -32.39 24.65 -4.83
CA GLY A 296 -32.54 25.81 -3.99
C GLY A 296 -32.74 25.47 -2.50
N PRO A 297 -33.01 26.48 -1.64
CA PRO A 297 -33.06 26.30 -0.18
C PRO A 297 -34.06 25.25 0.32
N SER A 298 -35.17 25.02 -0.39
CA SER A 298 -36.18 24.03 -0.03
C SER A 298 -35.88 22.60 -0.53
N THR A 299 -34.85 22.41 -1.34
CA THR A 299 -34.44 21.08 -1.79
C THR A 299 -33.97 20.25 -0.61
N VAL A 300 -34.44 19.03 -0.49
CA VAL A 300 -34.04 18.09 0.57
C VAL A 300 -33.02 17.11 -0.01
N VAL A 301 -31.89 16.96 0.69
CA VAL A 301 -30.81 16.05 0.31
C VAL A 301 -30.46 15.10 1.46
N ALA A 302 -29.87 13.98 1.11
CA ALA A 302 -29.31 13.02 2.07
C ALA A 302 -28.02 12.44 1.53
N ARG A 303 -27.20 11.84 2.42
CA ARG A 303 -26.02 11.08 2.00
C ARG A 303 -26.39 9.98 1.04
N THR A 304 -25.62 9.81 0.00
CA THR A 304 -25.66 8.59 -0.79
C THR A 304 -24.96 7.46 -0.02
N SER A 305 -25.35 6.22 -0.24
CA SER A 305 -24.68 5.06 0.34
C SER A 305 -23.20 5.04 -0.04
N PHE A 306 -22.38 4.60 0.88
CA PHE A 306 -20.91 4.49 0.74
C PHE A 306 -20.45 3.19 1.41
N GLY A 307 -19.28 2.69 1.02
CA GLY A 307 -18.74 1.43 1.57
C GLY A 307 -18.01 1.62 2.88
N ASP A 308 -17.24 2.69 3.00
CA ASP A 308 -16.37 2.97 4.14
C ASP A 308 -15.96 4.43 4.14
N ALA A 309 -15.83 5.07 5.31
CA ALA A 309 -15.36 6.44 5.41
C ALA A 309 -14.56 6.71 6.68
N VAL A 310 -13.61 7.64 6.58
CA VAL A 310 -12.78 8.11 7.69
C VAL A 310 -12.77 9.64 7.68
N MET A 311 -12.89 10.23 8.85
CA MET A 311 -12.71 11.68 9.04
C MET A 311 -11.51 11.94 9.97
N SER A 312 -10.63 12.82 9.57
CA SER A 312 -9.54 13.36 10.38
C SER A 312 -9.32 14.81 10.02
N ASP A 313 -9.04 15.65 11.02
CA ASP A 313 -8.77 17.09 10.86
C ASP A 313 -9.82 17.84 10.02
N GLY A 314 -11.13 17.49 10.19
CA GLY A 314 -12.22 18.12 9.45
C GLY A 314 -12.29 17.73 7.96
N ILE A 315 -11.57 16.72 7.54
CA ILE A 315 -11.60 16.19 6.17
C ILE A 315 -12.18 14.79 6.19
N VAL A 316 -13.18 14.51 5.36
CA VAL A 316 -13.74 13.18 5.16
C VAL A 316 -13.14 12.55 3.91
N LEU A 317 -12.65 11.32 4.03
CA LEU A 317 -12.32 10.44 2.92
C LEU A 317 -13.30 9.29 2.93
N LEU A 318 -14.01 9.07 1.85
CA LEU A 318 -14.96 7.97 1.72
C LEU A 318 -14.70 7.14 0.45
N LEU A 319 -15.12 5.88 0.49
CA LEU A 319 -15.12 4.97 -0.67
C LEU A 319 -16.53 4.82 -1.20
N ARG A 320 -16.70 5.17 -2.46
CA ARG A 320 -17.91 4.85 -3.22
C ARG A 320 -17.52 4.09 -4.48
N ASP A 321 -18.14 2.94 -4.73
CA ASP A 321 -17.76 2.05 -5.84
C ASP A 321 -16.24 1.78 -5.91
N TRP A 322 -15.61 1.73 -4.73
CA TRP A 322 -14.15 1.62 -4.54
C TRP A 322 -13.33 2.82 -5.04
N VAL A 323 -14.01 3.91 -5.42
CA VAL A 323 -13.38 5.18 -5.77
C VAL A 323 -13.26 6.05 -4.52
N PRO A 324 -12.05 6.51 -4.15
CA PRO A 324 -11.87 7.42 -3.03
C PRO A 324 -12.36 8.81 -3.40
N ILE A 325 -13.17 9.40 -2.52
CA ILE A 325 -13.67 10.77 -2.63
C ILE A 325 -13.27 11.51 -1.35
N THR A 326 -12.62 12.66 -1.52
CA THR A 326 -12.19 13.51 -0.39
C THR A 326 -13.08 14.73 -0.30
N LEU A 327 -13.67 14.96 0.87
CA LEU A 327 -14.53 16.09 1.18
C LEU A 327 -13.81 16.98 2.22
N PRO A 328 -13.25 18.13 1.82
CA PRO A 328 -12.62 19.05 2.77
C PRO A 328 -13.61 20.07 3.33
N GLY A 329 -13.33 20.56 4.54
CA GLY A 329 -14.02 21.72 5.15
C GLY A 329 -15.54 21.64 5.05
N LEU A 330 -16.15 22.67 4.48
CA LEU A 330 -17.62 22.80 4.36
C LEU A 330 -18.29 21.55 3.77
N ALA A 331 -17.70 20.92 2.75
CA ALA A 331 -18.28 19.71 2.16
C ALA A 331 -18.31 18.54 3.16
N ALA A 332 -17.31 18.43 4.03
CA ALA A 332 -17.30 17.44 5.11
C ALA A 332 -18.41 17.69 6.12
N SER A 333 -18.56 18.95 6.59
CA SER A 333 -19.58 19.34 7.56
C SER A 333 -21.00 19.15 7.01
N MET A 334 -21.21 19.50 5.74
CA MET A 334 -22.49 19.25 5.06
C MET A 334 -22.77 17.76 4.90
N TRP A 335 -21.77 16.96 4.57
CA TRP A 335 -21.92 15.51 4.49
C TRP A 335 -22.25 14.90 5.85
N LEU A 336 -21.64 15.40 6.93
CA LEU A 336 -21.98 14.99 8.30
C LEU A 336 -23.42 15.34 8.67
N ALA A 337 -23.89 16.53 8.33
CA ALA A 337 -25.24 16.99 8.61
C ALA A 337 -26.32 16.23 7.81
N ALA A 338 -25.95 15.71 6.63
CA ALA A 338 -26.85 14.95 5.75
C ALA A 338 -26.95 13.45 6.08
N ASP A 339 -26.64 13.03 7.31
CA ASP A 339 -26.84 11.64 7.78
C ASP A 339 -28.33 11.23 7.79
N ARG A 340 -29.21 12.21 7.77
CA ARG A 340 -30.65 12.12 7.54
C ARG A 340 -31.05 13.16 6.50
N PRO A 341 -32.23 12.99 5.85
CA PRO A 341 -32.73 14.00 4.94
C PRO A 341 -32.73 15.41 5.59
N VAL A 342 -32.09 16.35 4.93
CA VAL A 342 -31.89 17.72 5.41
C VAL A 342 -32.18 18.73 4.29
N ALA A 343 -32.83 19.83 4.60
CA ALA A 343 -33.05 20.88 3.61
C ALA A 343 -31.75 21.69 3.37
N VAL A 344 -31.56 22.18 2.15
CA VAL A 344 -30.39 22.99 1.79
C VAL A 344 -30.34 24.29 2.65
N SER A 345 -31.49 24.83 3.05
CA SER A 345 -31.56 25.93 4.00
C SER A 345 -30.96 25.63 5.38
N ASP A 346 -31.08 24.38 5.85
CA ASP A 346 -30.51 23.97 7.13
C ASP A 346 -28.99 23.76 7.01
N LEU A 347 -28.49 23.35 5.84
CA LEU A 347 -27.05 23.28 5.54
C LEU A 347 -26.43 24.69 5.47
N LEU A 348 -27.20 25.74 5.19
CA LEU A 348 -26.71 27.10 5.29
C LEU A 348 -26.37 27.46 6.75
N ALA A 349 -27.17 27.02 7.72
CA ALA A 349 -26.85 27.22 9.13
C ALA A 349 -25.56 26.51 9.56
N VAL A 350 -25.31 25.31 9.03
CA VAL A 350 -24.04 24.58 9.23
C VAL A 350 -22.86 25.38 8.67
N ALA A 351 -23.01 25.95 7.48
CA ALA A 351 -21.96 26.73 6.83
C ALA A 351 -21.65 28.01 7.60
N GLU A 352 -22.68 28.71 8.10
CA GLU A 352 -22.54 29.96 8.90
C GLU A 352 -21.89 29.69 10.27
N ASP A 353 -22.18 28.55 10.89
CA ASP A 353 -21.58 28.15 12.18
C ASP A 353 -20.10 27.86 12.02
N GLU A 354 -19.70 27.20 10.90
CA GLU A 354 -18.31 26.80 10.65
C GLU A 354 -17.44 27.97 10.12
N LEU A 355 -17.95 28.73 9.15
CA LEU A 355 -17.16 29.73 8.42
C LEU A 355 -17.49 31.18 8.83
N GLY A 356 -18.54 31.37 9.60
CA GLY A 356 -19.12 32.68 9.93
C GLY A 356 -20.02 33.24 8.82
N PRO A 357 -20.73 34.36 9.10
CA PRO A 357 -21.65 34.95 8.15
C PRO A 357 -20.93 35.49 6.91
N HIS A 358 -21.43 35.11 5.73
CA HIS A 358 -20.90 35.54 4.44
C HIS A 358 -22.03 36.09 3.54
N PRO A 359 -21.82 37.19 2.80
CA PRO A 359 -22.87 37.80 1.96
C PRO A 359 -23.43 36.86 0.88
N ASP A 360 -22.66 35.91 0.41
CA ASP A 360 -23.02 34.91 -0.62
C ASP A 360 -23.07 33.47 -0.07
N ALA A 361 -23.37 33.32 1.24
CA ALA A 361 -23.39 32.02 1.89
C ALA A 361 -24.35 31.04 1.20
N GLU A 362 -25.56 31.52 0.83
CA GLU A 362 -26.54 30.68 0.14
C GLU A 362 -26.02 30.18 -1.23
N GLY A 363 -25.39 31.05 -2.01
CA GLY A 363 -24.81 30.68 -3.30
C GLY A 363 -23.69 29.65 -3.16
N ILE A 364 -22.84 29.83 -2.15
CA ILE A 364 -21.75 28.86 -1.84
C ILE A 364 -22.32 27.51 -1.44
N VAL A 365 -23.30 27.46 -0.55
CA VAL A 365 -23.96 26.23 -0.08
C VAL A 365 -24.62 25.49 -1.25
N VAL A 366 -25.41 26.19 -2.06
CA VAL A 366 -26.09 25.60 -3.23
C VAL A 366 -25.08 25.07 -4.22
N ALA A 367 -23.98 25.79 -4.49
CA ALA A 367 -22.92 25.33 -5.38
C ALA A 367 -22.21 24.09 -4.83
N THR A 368 -21.92 24.06 -3.52
CA THR A 368 -21.31 22.90 -2.85
C THR A 368 -22.23 21.68 -2.92
N VAL A 369 -23.53 21.83 -2.59
CA VAL A 369 -24.52 20.75 -2.70
C VAL A 369 -24.60 20.22 -4.14
N ARG A 370 -24.60 21.11 -5.13
CA ARG A 370 -24.59 20.73 -6.55
C ARG A 370 -23.40 19.82 -6.88
N THR A 371 -22.20 20.25 -6.52
CA THR A 371 -20.99 19.45 -6.71
C THR A 371 -21.08 18.11 -5.98
N MET A 372 -21.58 18.09 -4.75
CA MET A 372 -21.73 16.85 -3.97
C MET A 372 -22.74 15.88 -4.58
N ILE A 373 -23.77 16.37 -5.28
CA ILE A 373 -24.71 15.52 -6.04
C ILE A 373 -24.03 15.01 -7.32
N GLU A 374 -23.29 15.87 -8.04
CA GLU A 374 -22.51 15.48 -9.23
C GLU A 374 -21.49 14.39 -8.92
N GLU A 375 -20.79 14.52 -7.79
CA GLU A 375 -19.83 13.53 -7.26
C GLU A 375 -20.54 12.33 -6.57
N LYS A 376 -21.87 12.32 -6.58
CA LYS A 376 -22.69 11.22 -6.07
C LYS A 376 -22.51 10.94 -4.57
N VAL A 377 -22.09 11.91 -3.79
CA VAL A 377 -21.96 11.79 -2.32
C VAL A 377 -23.21 12.27 -1.58
N LEU A 378 -24.05 13.05 -2.24
CA LEU A 378 -25.42 13.36 -1.85
C LEU A 378 -26.41 12.97 -2.95
N HIS A 379 -27.67 12.77 -2.57
CA HIS A 379 -28.78 12.60 -3.50
C HIS A 379 -29.99 13.44 -3.05
N VAL A 380 -30.87 13.77 -3.98
CA VAL A 380 -32.13 14.46 -3.67
C VAL A 380 -33.17 13.43 -3.23
N VAL A 381 -33.89 13.74 -2.15
CA VAL A 381 -34.90 12.87 -1.51
C VAL A 381 -36.30 13.21 -2.03
#